data_7ea481bcf70ca518a039fdd9d17a6841
#
_entry.id   7ea481bcf70ca518a039fdd9d17a6841
#
_cell.length_a   1.000
_cell.length_b   1.000
_cell.length_c   1.000
_cell.angle_alpha   90.00
_cell.angle_beta   90.00
_cell.angle_gamma   90.00
#
_symmetry.space_group_name_H-M   'P 1'
#
loop_
_entity.id
_entity.type
_entity.pdbx_description
1 polymer ?
#
loop_
_entity_poly.entity_id
_entity_poly.type
_entity_poly.pdbx_seq_one_letter_code
_entity_poly.pdbx_strand_id
1 'polypeptide(L)'
;MPTEVRLAQTTDAEGISQVILAALHDSNARDYPADVIARVASNFTPEAVVGLLGRRTVLVAIQDEVIVATAALDANVVRSVFVNPALQGQGIGRLLMIEIELRAREAGVTSLHVPSSLTAEPFYTKLGFHTVRDVYHGNERTLVMEKALSSRHPIGAYRDRAHRAQVVALWQAAFGYDAAHNLPGLAIDKKLAVNDGLFFVATDKKAVIGTILAGYDGHRGWLYSVAVHNDYRRQGLGASLVRHAEQALTALGCMKINLQITSGNDAVMGFYEALGYGAEPRISMGKKILENIPMDKA
;
A
#
# COMPACT_ATOMS: atom_id res chain seq x y z
N MET A 1 22.22 22.62 -5.03
CA MET A 1 21.13 23.13 -5.85
C MET A 1 19.83 22.42 -5.50
N PRO A 2 18.67 23.08 -5.56
CA PRO A 2 17.41 22.41 -5.30
C PRO A 2 17.13 21.36 -6.39
N THR A 3 16.68 20.18 -5.97
CA THR A 3 16.25 19.11 -6.87
C THR A 3 14.72 19.10 -6.92
N GLU A 4 14.16 19.28 -8.09
CA GLU A 4 12.72 19.14 -8.32
C GLU A 4 12.41 17.72 -8.78
N VAL A 5 11.32 17.12 -8.24
CA VAL A 5 10.81 15.80 -8.69
C VAL A 5 9.41 15.98 -9.24
N ARG A 6 9.18 15.50 -10.47
CA ARG A 6 7.88 15.56 -11.13
C ARG A 6 7.60 14.31 -11.97
N LEU A 7 6.35 14.17 -12.42
CA LEU A 7 6.01 13.17 -13.43
C LEU A 7 6.74 13.47 -14.75
N ALA A 8 7.22 12.42 -15.38
CA ALA A 8 7.86 12.49 -16.68
C ALA A 8 6.84 12.74 -17.80
N GLN A 9 7.26 13.50 -18.80
CA GLN A 9 6.54 13.78 -20.03
C GLN A 9 7.24 13.08 -21.21
N THR A 10 6.59 12.96 -22.34
CA THR A 10 7.19 12.33 -23.54
C THR A 10 8.42 13.07 -24.04
N THR A 11 8.49 14.38 -23.83
CA THR A 11 9.66 15.21 -24.13
C THR A 11 10.88 14.89 -23.27
N ASP A 12 10.71 14.20 -22.13
CA ASP A 12 11.79 13.81 -21.23
C ASP A 12 12.52 12.52 -21.67
N ALA A 13 12.00 11.83 -22.67
CA ALA A 13 12.45 10.48 -23.03
C ALA A 13 13.96 10.41 -23.34
N GLU A 14 14.51 11.40 -24.03
CA GLU A 14 15.95 11.46 -24.34
C GLU A 14 16.77 11.65 -23.07
N GLY A 15 16.42 12.61 -22.21
CA GLY A 15 17.13 12.85 -20.94
C GLY A 15 17.06 11.64 -19.98
N ILE A 16 15.91 10.96 -19.92
CA ILE A 16 15.75 9.73 -19.16
C ILE A 16 16.68 8.63 -19.71
N SER A 17 16.69 8.43 -21.03
CA SER A 17 17.58 7.47 -21.70
C SER A 17 19.04 7.74 -21.37
N GLN A 18 19.49 8.99 -21.50
CA GLN A 18 20.87 9.39 -21.21
C GLN A 18 21.28 9.07 -19.77
N VAL A 19 20.43 9.41 -18.78
CA VAL A 19 20.70 9.12 -17.36
C VAL A 19 20.80 7.61 -17.11
N ILE A 20 19.89 6.82 -17.69
CA ILE A 20 19.90 5.36 -17.52
C ILE A 20 21.16 4.75 -18.13
N LEU A 21 21.50 5.14 -19.36
CA LEU A 21 22.69 4.63 -20.05
C LEU A 21 23.98 5.00 -19.32
N ALA A 22 24.10 6.25 -18.84
CA ALA A 22 25.25 6.68 -18.04
C ALA A 22 25.40 5.82 -16.76
N ALA A 23 24.31 5.59 -16.04
CA ALA A 23 24.33 4.78 -14.82
C ALA A 23 24.66 3.30 -15.11
N LEU A 24 24.13 2.73 -16.20
CA LEU A 24 24.44 1.35 -16.60
C LEU A 24 25.92 1.17 -16.93
N HIS A 25 26.50 2.09 -17.70
CA HIS A 25 27.89 1.99 -18.14
C HIS A 25 28.91 2.31 -17.04
N ASP A 26 28.58 3.16 -16.08
CA ASP A 26 29.54 3.60 -15.05
C ASP A 26 29.35 2.84 -13.72
N SER A 27 28.11 2.72 -13.25
CA SER A 27 27.84 2.11 -11.94
C SER A 27 27.64 0.59 -12.03
N ASN A 28 26.78 0.12 -12.96
CA ASN A 28 26.41 -1.28 -13.04
C ASN A 28 27.47 -2.13 -13.77
N ALA A 29 28.31 -1.55 -14.62
CA ALA A 29 29.40 -2.25 -15.30
C ALA A 29 30.45 -2.82 -14.34
N ARG A 30 30.45 -2.43 -13.07
CA ARG A 30 31.32 -2.99 -12.03
C ARG A 30 30.91 -4.41 -11.60
N ASP A 31 29.63 -4.72 -11.71
CA ASP A 31 29.03 -5.96 -11.19
C ASP A 31 28.47 -6.86 -12.28
N TYR A 32 28.32 -6.37 -13.52
CA TYR A 32 27.70 -7.09 -14.63
C TYR A 32 28.58 -7.10 -15.88
N PRO A 33 28.65 -8.26 -16.60
CA PRO A 33 29.34 -8.36 -17.89
C PRO A 33 28.83 -7.39 -18.94
N ALA A 34 29.71 -7.00 -19.90
CA ALA A 34 29.40 -6.03 -20.94
C ALA A 34 28.21 -6.41 -21.85
N ASP A 35 28.02 -7.70 -22.11
CA ASP A 35 26.89 -8.22 -22.91
C ASP A 35 25.56 -8.06 -22.17
N VAL A 36 25.54 -8.23 -20.85
CA VAL A 36 24.38 -7.98 -19.99
C VAL A 36 24.03 -6.49 -20.01
N ILE A 37 25.04 -5.62 -19.82
CA ILE A 37 24.85 -4.17 -19.89
C ILE A 37 24.29 -3.74 -21.25
N ALA A 38 24.85 -4.22 -22.37
CA ALA A 38 24.37 -3.92 -23.71
C ALA A 38 22.91 -4.35 -23.94
N ARG A 39 22.56 -5.56 -23.49
CA ARG A 39 21.19 -6.09 -23.56
C ARG A 39 20.21 -5.26 -22.74
N VAL A 40 20.58 -4.84 -21.54
CA VAL A 40 19.72 -4.00 -20.71
C VAL A 40 19.60 -2.60 -21.30
N ALA A 41 20.68 -2.01 -21.78
CA ALA A 41 20.74 -0.69 -22.39
C ALA A 41 19.81 -0.58 -23.62
N SER A 42 19.69 -1.66 -24.44
CA SER A 42 18.81 -1.66 -25.61
C SER A 42 17.33 -1.49 -25.28
N ASN A 43 16.91 -1.72 -24.03
CA ASN A 43 15.53 -1.51 -23.57
C ASN A 43 15.25 -0.05 -23.15
N PHE A 44 16.23 0.83 -23.23
CA PHE A 44 16.14 2.21 -22.76
C PHE A 44 16.54 3.24 -23.82
N THR A 45 16.36 2.91 -25.10
CA THR A 45 16.42 3.95 -26.16
C THR A 45 15.31 4.99 -25.93
N PRO A 46 15.42 6.22 -26.44
CA PRO A 46 14.37 7.24 -26.29
C PRO A 46 12.98 6.72 -26.71
N GLU A 47 12.87 5.96 -27.81
CA GLU A 47 11.61 5.37 -28.28
C GLU A 47 11.07 4.32 -27.29
N ALA A 48 11.95 3.49 -26.74
CA ALA A 48 11.55 2.50 -25.73
C ALA A 48 11.06 3.19 -24.45
N VAL A 49 11.69 4.28 -24.05
CA VAL A 49 11.28 5.10 -22.89
C VAL A 49 9.90 5.71 -23.13
N VAL A 50 9.58 6.23 -24.31
CA VAL A 50 8.23 6.71 -24.64
C VAL A 50 7.20 5.59 -24.42
N GLY A 51 7.50 4.35 -24.86
CA GLY A 51 6.64 3.21 -24.62
C GLY A 51 6.47 2.85 -23.14
N LEU A 52 7.47 3.12 -22.30
CA LEU A 52 7.38 2.92 -20.84
C LEU A 52 6.51 3.99 -20.19
N LEU A 53 6.59 5.24 -20.62
CA LEU A 53 5.76 6.35 -20.11
C LEU A 53 4.27 6.10 -20.28
N GLY A 54 3.87 5.40 -21.34
CA GLY A 54 2.46 5.03 -21.56
C GLY A 54 1.94 3.90 -20.66
N ARG A 55 2.80 3.17 -19.95
CA ARG A 55 2.45 1.96 -19.19
C ARG A 55 2.79 2.04 -17.71
N ARG A 56 3.63 2.99 -17.30
CA ARG A 56 4.15 3.11 -15.95
C ARG A 56 4.02 4.54 -15.46
N THR A 57 3.95 4.71 -14.15
CA THR A 57 4.18 6.02 -13.54
C THR A 57 5.69 6.26 -13.50
N VAL A 58 6.19 7.18 -14.31
CA VAL A 58 7.61 7.52 -14.39
C VAL A 58 7.85 8.91 -13.78
N LEU A 59 8.86 9.00 -12.94
CA LEU A 59 9.30 10.24 -12.28
C LEU A 59 10.68 10.62 -12.81
N VAL A 60 10.92 11.93 -12.90
CA VAL A 60 12.23 12.52 -13.16
C VAL A 60 12.62 13.45 -12.03
N ALA A 61 13.91 13.46 -11.70
CA ALA A 61 14.52 14.47 -10.85
C ALA A 61 15.33 15.42 -11.73
N ILE A 62 15.14 16.72 -11.53
CA ILE A 62 15.70 17.79 -12.37
C ILE A 62 16.53 18.71 -11.50
N GLN A 63 17.70 19.09 -12.00
CA GLN A 63 18.55 20.17 -11.48
C GLN A 63 18.96 21.04 -12.66
N ASP A 64 18.81 22.36 -12.54
CA ASP A 64 19.18 23.32 -13.58
C ASP A 64 18.63 22.96 -14.98
N GLU A 65 17.35 22.59 -15.03
CA GLU A 65 16.63 22.16 -16.24
C GLU A 65 17.12 20.84 -16.87
N VAL A 66 18.10 20.16 -16.23
CA VAL A 66 18.64 18.88 -16.71
C VAL A 66 18.06 17.73 -15.89
N ILE A 67 17.65 16.67 -16.58
CA ILE A 67 17.23 15.42 -15.91
C ILE A 67 18.48 14.74 -15.35
N VAL A 68 18.51 14.55 -14.04
CA VAL A 68 19.64 13.96 -13.32
C VAL A 68 19.34 12.60 -12.72
N ALA A 69 18.06 12.21 -12.65
CA ALA A 69 17.67 10.89 -12.18
C ALA A 69 16.24 10.53 -12.65
N THR A 70 15.94 9.26 -12.64
CA THR A 70 14.60 8.72 -12.95
C THR A 70 14.24 7.56 -12.05
N ALA A 71 12.94 7.33 -11.85
CA ALA A 71 12.38 6.14 -11.21
C ALA A 71 11.01 5.82 -11.82
N ALA A 72 10.64 4.56 -11.88
CA ALA A 72 9.32 4.15 -12.39
C ALA A 72 8.60 3.25 -11.40
N LEU A 73 7.27 3.35 -11.39
CA LEU A 73 6.35 2.47 -10.67
C LEU A 73 5.46 1.75 -11.70
N ASP A 74 5.45 0.42 -11.63
CA ASP A 74 4.66 -0.48 -12.44
C ASP A 74 3.76 -1.30 -11.51
N ALA A 75 2.51 -0.88 -11.36
CA ALA A 75 1.59 -1.35 -10.32
C ALA A 75 2.20 -1.20 -8.90
N ASN A 76 2.71 -2.26 -8.30
CA ASN A 76 3.39 -2.25 -7.00
C ASN A 76 4.89 -2.55 -7.10
N VAL A 77 5.45 -2.56 -8.31
CA VAL A 77 6.87 -2.87 -8.55
C VAL A 77 7.63 -1.61 -8.91
N VAL A 78 8.63 -1.27 -8.11
CA VAL A 78 9.59 -0.20 -8.43
C VAL A 78 10.52 -0.66 -9.54
N ARG A 79 10.66 0.14 -10.58
CA ARG A 79 11.45 -0.13 -11.77
C ARG A 79 12.37 1.03 -12.09
N SER A 80 13.47 0.74 -12.78
CA SER A 80 14.30 1.75 -13.47
C SER A 80 14.71 2.94 -12.60
N VAL A 81 15.18 2.68 -11.36
CA VAL A 81 15.71 3.72 -10.47
C VAL A 81 17.16 3.97 -10.84
N PHE A 82 17.45 5.08 -11.49
CA PHE A 82 18.78 5.46 -11.93
C PHE A 82 19.07 6.92 -11.54
N VAL A 83 20.29 7.16 -11.12
CA VAL A 83 20.82 8.49 -10.80
C VAL A 83 22.11 8.69 -11.57
N ASN A 84 22.29 9.88 -12.15
CA ASN A 84 23.53 10.25 -12.80
C ASN A 84 24.73 9.93 -11.87
N PRO A 85 25.73 9.15 -12.33
CA PRO A 85 26.86 8.71 -11.52
C PRO A 85 27.57 9.85 -10.78
N ALA A 86 27.74 11.01 -11.42
CA ALA A 86 28.40 12.18 -10.83
C ALA A 86 27.60 12.81 -9.65
N LEU A 87 26.31 12.48 -9.52
CA LEU A 87 25.40 13.04 -8.52
C LEU A 87 24.89 12.00 -7.51
N GLN A 88 25.44 10.79 -7.56
CA GLN A 88 25.13 9.77 -6.58
C GLN A 88 25.60 10.17 -5.17
N GLY A 89 24.97 9.60 -4.13
CA GLY A 89 25.30 9.96 -2.74
C GLY A 89 24.67 11.27 -2.23
N GLN A 90 24.07 12.09 -3.08
CA GLN A 90 23.46 13.38 -2.72
C GLN A 90 21.98 13.29 -2.31
N GLY A 91 21.44 12.10 -2.14
CA GLY A 91 20.06 11.89 -1.70
C GLY A 91 19.00 11.93 -2.81
N ILE A 92 19.35 12.16 -4.08
CA ILE A 92 18.39 12.29 -5.19
C ILE A 92 17.55 11.02 -5.37
N GLY A 93 18.18 9.85 -5.34
CA GLY A 93 17.46 8.56 -5.40
C GLY A 93 16.46 8.40 -4.25
N ARG A 94 16.78 8.91 -3.06
CA ARG A 94 15.85 8.90 -1.91
C ARG A 94 14.64 9.81 -2.18
N LEU A 95 14.82 10.97 -2.77
CA LEU A 95 13.72 11.88 -3.13
C LEU A 95 12.76 11.21 -4.12
N LEU A 96 13.29 10.56 -5.16
CA LEU A 96 12.48 9.78 -6.10
C LEU A 96 11.70 8.67 -5.40
N MET A 97 12.33 7.94 -4.49
CA MET A 97 11.65 6.84 -3.77
C MET A 97 10.58 7.34 -2.82
N ILE A 98 10.75 8.52 -2.19
CA ILE A 98 9.69 9.16 -1.38
C ILE A 98 8.47 9.45 -2.25
N GLU A 99 8.66 9.98 -3.45
CA GLU A 99 7.56 10.27 -4.37
C GLU A 99 6.92 8.99 -4.94
N ILE A 100 7.73 7.96 -5.26
CA ILE A 100 7.22 6.62 -5.64
C ILE A 100 6.34 6.05 -4.53
N GLU A 101 6.78 6.11 -3.28
CA GLU A 101 5.99 5.61 -2.14
C GLU A 101 4.69 6.41 -1.95
N LEU A 102 4.73 7.72 -2.17
CA LEU A 102 3.53 8.57 -2.11
C LEU A 102 2.53 8.15 -3.19
N ARG A 103 2.98 8.03 -4.46
CA ARG A 103 2.14 7.60 -5.58
C ARG A 103 1.57 6.20 -5.39
N ALA A 104 2.38 5.28 -4.87
CA ALA A 104 1.96 3.93 -4.56
C ALA A 104 0.85 3.93 -3.49
N ARG A 105 0.99 4.74 -2.41
CA ARG A 105 -0.06 4.88 -1.39
C ARG A 105 -1.34 5.49 -1.95
N GLU A 106 -1.24 6.50 -2.80
CA GLU A 106 -2.38 7.12 -3.49
C GLU A 106 -3.13 6.12 -4.37
N ALA A 107 -2.40 5.19 -5.01
CA ALA A 107 -2.96 4.09 -5.77
C ALA A 107 -3.47 2.90 -4.91
N GLY A 108 -3.38 3.00 -3.57
CA GLY A 108 -3.82 1.94 -2.66
C GLY A 108 -2.84 0.78 -2.51
N VAL A 109 -1.61 0.93 -3.01
CA VAL A 109 -0.54 -0.07 -2.85
C VAL A 109 -0.09 -0.10 -1.39
N THR A 110 0.00 -1.28 -0.83
CA THR A 110 0.32 -1.50 0.58
C THR A 110 1.68 -2.17 0.79
N SER A 111 2.28 -2.70 -0.26
CA SER A 111 3.69 -3.10 -0.28
C SER A 111 4.31 -2.84 -1.64
N LEU A 112 5.54 -2.36 -1.64
CA LEU A 112 6.35 -2.20 -2.83
C LEU A 112 7.33 -3.36 -2.95
N HIS A 113 7.50 -3.82 -4.17
CA HIS A 113 8.55 -4.75 -4.54
C HIS A 113 9.58 -4.06 -5.43
N VAL A 114 10.85 -4.47 -5.34
CA VAL A 114 11.88 -4.03 -6.25
C VAL A 114 12.78 -5.21 -6.63
N PRO A 115 12.92 -5.52 -7.93
CA PRO A 115 13.99 -6.40 -8.41
C PRO A 115 15.30 -5.60 -8.40
N SER A 116 16.08 -5.77 -7.33
CA SER A 116 17.32 -5.05 -7.09
C SER A 116 18.50 -5.79 -7.68
N SER A 117 19.44 -5.04 -8.26
CA SER A 117 20.81 -5.53 -8.47
C SER A 117 21.54 -5.70 -7.13
N LEU A 118 22.62 -6.48 -7.13
CA LEU A 118 23.49 -6.59 -5.95
C LEU A 118 24.07 -5.24 -5.54
N THR A 119 24.45 -4.41 -6.51
CA THR A 119 24.95 -3.03 -6.29
C THR A 119 23.94 -2.14 -5.56
N ALA A 120 22.65 -2.28 -5.86
CA ALA A 120 21.60 -1.42 -5.34
C ALA A 120 20.99 -1.93 -4.02
N GLU A 121 21.28 -3.15 -3.60
CA GLU A 121 20.75 -3.72 -2.35
C GLU A 121 20.95 -2.80 -1.13
N PRO A 122 22.16 -2.25 -0.88
CA PRO A 122 22.39 -1.39 0.28
C PRO A 122 21.55 -0.09 0.25
N PHE A 123 21.25 0.41 -0.94
CA PHE A 123 20.39 1.57 -1.11
C PHE A 123 18.95 1.26 -0.69
N TYR A 124 18.37 0.17 -1.18
CA TYR A 124 17.01 -0.22 -0.83
C TYR A 124 16.88 -0.67 0.63
N THR A 125 17.88 -1.33 1.17
CA THR A 125 17.91 -1.71 2.60
C THR A 125 17.85 -0.48 3.51
N LYS A 126 18.60 0.59 3.20
CA LYS A 126 18.53 1.87 3.92
C LYS A 126 17.16 2.56 3.81
N LEU A 127 16.37 2.25 2.78
CA LEU A 127 15.00 2.73 2.60
C LEU A 127 13.96 1.83 3.28
N GLY A 128 14.37 0.76 3.95
CA GLY A 128 13.50 -0.17 4.68
C GLY A 128 12.95 -1.32 3.85
N PHE A 129 13.53 -1.58 2.67
CA PHE A 129 13.27 -2.82 1.94
C PHE A 129 14.10 -3.97 2.54
N HIS A 130 13.56 -5.18 2.48
CA HIS A 130 14.25 -6.41 2.85
C HIS A 130 14.11 -7.44 1.74
N THR A 131 15.12 -8.29 1.57
CA THR A 131 15.15 -9.34 0.55
C THR A 131 14.17 -10.45 0.93
N VAL A 132 13.26 -10.79 0.00
CA VAL A 132 12.27 -11.86 0.18
C VAL A 132 12.61 -13.12 -0.63
N ARG A 133 13.33 -12.98 -1.75
CA ARG A 133 13.79 -14.08 -2.57
C ARG A 133 14.87 -13.66 -3.56
N ASP A 134 15.64 -14.64 -4.01
CA ASP A 134 16.56 -14.51 -5.15
C ASP A 134 15.92 -15.02 -6.44
N VAL A 135 16.22 -14.38 -7.54
CA VAL A 135 15.84 -14.80 -8.89
C VAL A 135 17.11 -14.87 -9.74
N TYR A 136 17.29 -15.96 -10.45
CA TYR A 136 18.44 -16.18 -11.32
C TYR A 136 18.00 -16.20 -12.78
N HIS A 137 18.65 -15.39 -13.60
CA HIS A 137 18.54 -15.41 -15.06
C HIS A 137 19.91 -15.77 -15.65
N GLY A 138 20.16 -17.09 -15.86
CA GLY A 138 21.49 -17.56 -16.14
C GLY A 138 22.42 -17.29 -14.96
N ASN A 139 23.50 -16.55 -15.19
CA ASN A 139 24.47 -16.17 -14.16
C ASN A 139 24.10 -14.82 -13.45
N GLU A 140 23.02 -14.17 -13.88
CA GLU A 140 22.58 -12.91 -13.29
C GLU A 140 21.69 -13.18 -12.06
N ARG A 141 22.14 -12.72 -10.88
CA ARG A 141 21.37 -12.77 -9.63
C ARG A 141 20.65 -11.45 -9.39
N THR A 142 19.36 -11.52 -9.24
CA THR A 142 18.48 -10.40 -8.90
C THR A 142 17.85 -10.66 -7.53
N LEU A 143 17.93 -9.69 -6.63
CA LEU A 143 17.29 -9.75 -5.32
C LEU A 143 15.88 -9.14 -5.42
N VAL A 144 14.85 -9.94 -5.20
CA VAL A 144 13.51 -9.38 -5.03
C VAL A 144 13.38 -8.90 -3.60
N MET A 145 13.30 -7.58 -3.44
CA MET A 145 13.13 -6.95 -2.13
C MET A 145 11.73 -6.39 -1.98
N GLU A 146 11.24 -6.37 -0.76
CA GLU A 146 9.92 -5.88 -0.39
C GLU A 146 10.00 -4.82 0.71
N LYS A 147 9.09 -3.83 0.65
CA LYS A 147 8.84 -2.86 1.70
C LYS A 147 7.35 -2.70 1.92
N ALA A 148 6.87 -2.99 3.12
CA ALA A 148 5.52 -2.63 3.52
C ALA A 148 5.38 -1.10 3.59
N LEU A 149 4.36 -0.56 2.94
CA LEU A 149 4.02 0.86 3.03
C LEU A 149 3.09 1.05 4.23
N SER A 150 3.61 1.65 5.31
CA SER A 150 2.79 2.06 6.43
C SER A 150 1.73 3.07 5.99
N SER A 151 0.55 3.01 6.59
CA SER A 151 -0.48 4.03 6.40
C SER A 151 0.09 5.44 6.70
N ARG A 152 -0.33 6.43 5.91
CA ARG A 152 -0.04 7.85 6.16
C ARG A 152 -0.61 8.31 7.50
N HIS A 153 -1.62 7.60 8.00
CA HIS A 153 -2.34 7.90 9.21
C HIS A 153 -2.12 6.80 10.25
N PRO A 154 -1.81 7.16 11.51
CA PRO A 154 -1.61 6.17 12.56
C PRO A 154 -2.88 5.37 12.81
N ILE A 155 -2.71 4.05 12.93
CA ILE A 155 -3.76 3.11 13.32
C ILE A 155 -3.43 2.63 14.72
N GLY A 156 -4.41 2.67 15.59
CA GLY A 156 -4.26 2.24 16.98
C GLY A 156 -5.56 1.72 17.58
N ALA A 157 -5.47 1.22 18.81
CA ALA A 157 -6.63 0.71 19.53
C ALA A 157 -7.69 1.80 19.74
N TYR A 158 -8.94 1.42 19.59
CA TYR A 158 -10.08 2.26 19.92
C TYR A 158 -10.06 2.63 21.41
N ARG A 159 -10.41 3.87 21.73
CA ARG A 159 -10.54 4.42 23.08
C ARG A 159 -11.91 5.09 23.21
N ASP A 160 -12.79 4.52 23.98
CA ASP A 160 -14.19 4.91 24.03
C ASP A 160 -14.39 6.42 24.26
N ARG A 161 -13.80 6.95 25.30
CA ARG A 161 -13.93 8.36 25.68
C ARG A 161 -13.46 9.36 24.59
N ALA A 162 -12.48 8.95 23.76
CA ALA A 162 -11.90 9.81 22.73
C ALA A 162 -12.54 9.65 21.36
N HIS A 163 -13.06 8.45 21.05
CA HIS A 163 -13.39 8.08 19.68
C HIS A 163 -14.89 7.82 19.47
N ARG A 164 -15.70 7.52 20.51
CA ARG A 164 -17.10 7.06 20.39
C ARG A 164 -17.94 7.94 19.47
N ALA A 165 -18.03 9.22 19.78
CA ALA A 165 -18.88 10.15 18.99
C ALA A 165 -18.46 10.20 17.51
N GLN A 166 -17.17 10.19 17.24
CA GLN A 166 -16.62 10.24 15.89
C GLN A 166 -16.86 8.93 15.14
N VAL A 167 -16.72 7.78 15.79
CA VAL A 167 -17.00 6.47 15.21
C VAL A 167 -18.46 6.30 14.91
N VAL A 168 -19.36 6.73 15.81
CA VAL A 168 -20.81 6.72 15.58
C VAL A 168 -21.15 7.54 14.33
N ALA A 169 -20.64 8.77 14.23
CA ALA A 169 -20.86 9.62 13.06
C ALA A 169 -20.31 9.00 11.76
N LEU A 170 -19.10 8.44 11.81
CA LEU A 170 -18.49 7.77 10.67
C LEU A 170 -19.32 6.56 10.20
N TRP A 171 -19.78 5.72 11.13
CA TRP A 171 -20.57 4.54 10.79
C TRP A 171 -21.97 4.90 10.28
N GLN A 172 -22.62 5.90 10.84
CA GLN A 172 -23.88 6.43 10.31
C GLN A 172 -23.73 6.90 8.86
N ALA A 173 -22.65 7.63 8.57
CA ALA A 173 -22.38 8.11 7.22
C ALA A 173 -21.98 7.00 6.23
N ALA A 174 -21.30 5.94 6.71
CA ALA A 174 -20.76 4.89 5.85
C ALA A 174 -21.76 3.77 5.55
N PHE A 175 -22.65 3.42 6.49
CA PHE A 175 -23.43 2.19 6.44
C PHE A 175 -24.94 2.39 6.35
N GLY A 176 -25.48 3.56 6.74
CA GLY A 176 -26.92 3.85 6.66
C GLY A 176 -27.75 2.82 7.42
N TYR A 177 -27.65 2.75 8.73
CA TYR A 177 -28.24 1.68 9.52
C TYR A 177 -29.77 1.73 9.59
N ASP A 178 -30.41 0.69 9.05
CA ASP A 178 -31.89 0.50 9.14
C ASP A 178 -32.31 -0.49 10.24
N ALA A 179 -31.37 -1.26 10.82
CA ALA A 179 -31.70 -2.30 11.78
C ALA A 179 -31.17 -1.97 13.18
N ALA A 180 -32.03 -2.13 14.20
CA ALA A 180 -31.72 -1.80 15.59
C ALA A 180 -30.46 -2.53 16.14
N HIS A 181 -30.21 -3.77 15.73
CA HIS A 181 -29.02 -4.54 16.16
C HIS A 181 -27.71 -4.02 15.57
N ASN A 182 -27.78 -3.17 14.55
CA ASN A 182 -26.63 -2.53 13.90
C ASN A 182 -26.42 -1.09 14.37
N LEU A 183 -27.20 -0.58 15.32
CA LEU A 183 -27.01 0.77 15.85
C LEU A 183 -25.57 0.93 16.35
N PRO A 184 -24.86 1.99 15.93
CA PRO A 184 -23.43 2.14 16.21
C PRO A 184 -23.08 2.08 17.69
N GLY A 185 -23.85 2.77 18.54
CA GLY A 185 -23.64 2.77 20.00
C GLY A 185 -23.72 1.37 20.58
N LEU A 186 -24.76 0.61 20.23
CA LEU A 186 -24.97 -0.76 20.70
C LEU A 186 -23.87 -1.71 20.20
N ALA A 187 -23.45 -1.57 18.94
CA ALA A 187 -22.37 -2.38 18.37
C ALA A 187 -21.04 -2.13 19.08
N ILE A 188 -20.75 -0.86 19.42
CA ILE A 188 -19.58 -0.47 20.20
C ILE A 188 -19.64 -1.08 21.60
N ASP A 189 -20.77 -0.96 22.31
CA ASP A 189 -20.92 -1.50 23.67
C ASP A 189 -20.71 -3.02 23.71
N LYS A 190 -21.31 -3.75 22.76
CA LYS A 190 -21.12 -5.19 22.62
C LYS A 190 -19.67 -5.55 22.31
N LYS A 191 -19.00 -4.81 21.42
CA LYS A 191 -17.60 -5.05 21.11
C LYS A 191 -16.69 -4.80 22.31
N LEU A 192 -16.93 -3.75 23.07
CA LEU A 192 -16.18 -3.46 24.28
C LEU A 192 -16.38 -4.52 25.36
N ALA A 193 -17.60 -5.07 25.48
CA ALA A 193 -17.91 -6.15 26.42
C ALA A 193 -17.14 -7.44 26.11
N VAL A 194 -16.79 -7.73 24.86
CA VAL A 194 -15.91 -8.86 24.47
C VAL A 194 -14.50 -8.67 24.98
N ASN A 195 -14.02 -7.43 25.09
CA ASN A 195 -12.71 -7.05 25.63
C ASN A 195 -11.52 -7.80 25.00
N ASP A 196 -11.55 -8.01 23.70
CA ASP A 196 -10.51 -8.74 22.95
C ASP A 196 -9.40 -7.83 22.36
N GLY A 197 -9.53 -6.52 22.51
CA GLY A 197 -8.57 -5.54 21.98
C GLY A 197 -8.57 -5.39 20.45
N LEU A 198 -9.53 -6.00 19.74
CA LEU A 198 -9.57 -6.06 18.28
C LEU A 198 -10.50 -5.00 17.66
N PHE A 199 -10.51 -3.81 18.21
CA PHE A 199 -11.17 -2.64 17.65
C PHE A 199 -10.14 -1.54 17.39
N PHE A 200 -9.93 -1.19 16.11
CA PHE A 200 -8.91 -0.23 15.69
C PHE A 200 -9.51 0.97 14.99
N VAL A 201 -8.86 2.10 15.17
CA VAL A 201 -9.18 3.37 14.50
C VAL A 201 -7.95 3.93 13.82
N ALA A 202 -8.14 4.50 12.64
CA ALA A 202 -7.16 5.35 11.99
C ALA A 202 -7.48 6.79 12.29
N THR A 203 -6.45 7.60 12.59
CA THR A 203 -6.64 9.01 12.94
C THR A 203 -5.79 9.92 12.07
N ASP A 204 -6.32 11.11 11.77
CA ASP A 204 -5.56 12.25 11.28
C ASP A 204 -5.62 13.35 12.34
N LYS A 205 -4.45 13.71 12.91
CA LYS A 205 -4.34 14.58 14.07
C LYS A 205 -5.12 14.02 15.27
N LYS A 206 -6.39 14.39 15.44
CA LYS A 206 -7.30 13.86 16.48
C LYS A 206 -8.64 13.37 15.89
N ALA A 207 -8.82 13.49 14.59
CA ALA A 207 -10.04 13.06 13.93
C ALA A 207 -9.97 11.56 13.59
N VAL A 208 -11.03 10.82 13.88
CA VAL A 208 -11.18 9.43 13.42
C VAL A 208 -11.57 9.46 11.96
N ILE A 209 -10.72 8.89 11.11
CA ILE A 209 -10.88 8.88 9.66
C ILE A 209 -11.13 7.47 9.10
N GLY A 210 -11.02 6.45 9.93
CA GLY A 210 -11.33 5.09 9.55
C GLY A 210 -11.39 4.16 10.75
N THR A 211 -12.10 3.05 10.58
CA THR A 211 -12.30 2.02 11.62
C THR A 211 -12.22 0.63 11.02
N ILE A 212 -11.89 -0.34 11.87
CA ILE A 212 -12.07 -1.76 11.62
C ILE A 212 -12.31 -2.48 12.94
N LEU A 213 -13.29 -3.38 12.95
CA LEU A 213 -13.46 -4.36 13.99
C LEU A 213 -12.97 -5.72 13.51
N ALA A 214 -12.31 -6.45 14.39
CA ALA A 214 -12.01 -7.85 14.18
C ALA A 214 -12.47 -8.68 15.38
N GLY A 215 -12.63 -9.99 15.18
CA GLY A 215 -12.95 -10.95 16.24
C GLY A 215 -12.25 -12.26 15.97
N TYR A 216 -11.93 -13.03 17.03
CA TYR A 216 -11.34 -14.33 16.92
C TYR A 216 -12.09 -15.30 17.85
N ASP A 217 -12.65 -16.36 17.29
CA ASP A 217 -13.43 -17.36 18.02
C ASP A 217 -12.60 -18.59 18.44
N GLY A 218 -11.27 -18.53 18.27
CA GLY A 218 -10.34 -19.63 18.49
C GLY A 218 -10.17 -20.54 17.27
N HIS A 219 -11.01 -20.39 16.25
CA HIS A 219 -10.96 -21.16 15.02
C HIS A 219 -10.77 -20.26 13.78
N ARG A 220 -11.53 -19.15 13.70
CA ARG A 220 -11.49 -18.20 12.57
C ARG A 220 -11.47 -16.77 13.05
N GLY A 221 -10.72 -15.94 12.34
CA GLY A 221 -10.82 -14.50 12.44
C GLY A 221 -12.00 -13.97 11.60
N TRP A 222 -12.57 -12.86 12.05
CA TRP A 222 -13.64 -12.16 11.36
C TRP A 222 -13.32 -10.68 11.27
N LEU A 223 -13.57 -10.06 10.10
CA LEU A 223 -13.50 -8.62 9.91
C LEU A 223 -14.90 -8.06 9.68
N TYR A 224 -15.19 -6.95 10.31
CA TYR A 224 -16.47 -6.26 10.17
C TYR A 224 -16.35 -4.76 10.50
N SER A 225 -17.37 -3.97 10.16
CA SER A 225 -17.41 -2.52 10.38
C SER A 225 -16.17 -1.78 9.87
N VAL A 226 -15.69 -2.18 8.67
CA VAL A 226 -14.59 -1.49 8.00
C VAL A 226 -15.16 -0.23 7.34
N ALA A 227 -14.80 0.93 7.87
CA ALA A 227 -15.25 2.22 7.36
C ALA A 227 -14.07 3.16 7.14
N VAL A 228 -14.14 3.95 6.07
CA VAL A 228 -13.20 5.03 5.76
C VAL A 228 -13.98 6.27 5.40
N HIS A 229 -13.64 7.38 6.05
CA HIS A 229 -14.22 8.71 5.76
C HIS A 229 -14.04 9.05 4.27
N ASN A 230 -15.04 9.66 3.66
CA ASN A 230 -15.09 9.88 2.20
C ASN A 230 -13.83 10.59 1.67
N ASP A 231 -13.35 11.63 2.37
CA ASP A 231 -12.19 12.43 1.97
C ASP A 231 -10.85 11.65 2.04
N TYR A 232 -10.85 10.48 2.70
CA TYR A 232 -9.67 9.63 2.87
C TYR A 232 -9.77 8.30 2.11
N ARG A 233 -10.83 8.13 1.30
CA ARG A 233 -10.98 6.96 0.42
C ARG A 233 -9.99 7.01 -0.73
N ARG A 234 -9.70 5.84 -1.31
CA ARG A 234 -8.79 5.65 -2.45
C ARG A 234 -7.34 6.07 -2.19
N GLN A 235 -6.95 6.19 -0.91
CA GLN A 235 -5.59 6.54 -0.45
C GLN A 235 -4.92 5.37 0.31
N GLY A 236 -5.39 4.14 0.14
CA GLY A 236 -4.83 2.94 0.77
C GLY A 236 -5.20 2.75 2.24
N LEU A 237 -5.95 3.68 2.87
CA LEU A 237 -6.28 3.62 4.30
C LEU A 237 -7.07 2.37 4.67
N GLY A 238 -8.06 1.97 3.85
CA GLY A 238 -8.84 0.75 4.08
C GLY A 238 -7.96 -0.50 4.09
N ALA A 239 -7.04 -0.61 3.13
CA ALA A 239 -6.08 -1.71 3.06
C ALA A 239 -5.15 -1.75 4.28
N SER A 240 -4.70 -0.58 4.76
CA SER A 240 -3.88 -0.48 5.96
C SER A 240 -4.62 -0.92 7.23
N LEU A 241 -5.91 -0.58 7.35
CA LEU A 241 -6.77 -1.03 8.46
C LEU A 241 -6.94 -2.55 8.44
N VAL A 242 -7.23 -3.13 7.27
CA VAL A 242 -7.37 -4.59 7.12
C VAL A 242 -6.08 -5.29 7.51
N ARG A 243 -4.92 -4.87 7.00
CA ARG A 243 -3.63 -5.47 7.35
C ARG A 243 -3.27 -5.34 8.82
N HIS A 244 -3.62 -4.21 9.45
CA HIS A 244 -3.42 -4.04 10.88
C HIS A 244 -4.24 -5.06 11.70
N ALA A 245 -5.49 -5.29 11.31
CA ALA A 245 -6.34 -6.31 11.94
C ALA A 245 -5.85 -7.74 11.64
N GLU A 246 -5.39 -8.02 10.42
CA GLU A 246 -4.77 -9.30 10.05
C GLU A 246 -3.55 -9.62 10.92
N GLN A 247 -2.67 -8.64 11.12
CA GLN A 247 -1.49 -8.79 11.99
C GLN A 247 -1.89 -9.08 13.44
N ALA A 248 -2.89 -8.36 13.95
CA ALA A 248 -3.40 -8.60 15.32
C ALA A 248 -4.01 -10.00 15.47
N LEU A 249 -4.80 -10.45 14.49
CA LEU A 249 -5.38 -11.79 14.47
C LEU A 249 -4.29 -12.87 14.34
N THR A 250 -3.31 -12.66 13.47
CA THR A 250 -2.18 -13.59 13.29
C THR A 250 -1.37 -13.73 14.57
N ALA A 251 -1.15 -12.64 15.30
CA ALA A 251 -0.47 -12.67 16.60
C ALA A 251 -1.22 -13.50 17.65
N LEU A 252 -2.54 -13.68 17.51
CA LEU A 252 -3.37 -14.57 18.33
C LEU A 252 -3.40 -16.03 17.81
N GLY A 253 -2.65 -16.36 16.77
CA GLY A 253 -2.62 -17.69 16.17
C GLY A 253 -3.74 -17.98 15.16
N CYS A 254 -4.45 -16.95 14.69
CA CYS A 254 -5.48 -17.10 13.68
C CYS A 254 -4.88 -17.51 12.33
N MET A 255 -5.34 -18.62 11.75
CA MET A 255 -4.85 -19.13 10.46
C MET A 255 -5.77 -18.82 9.29
N LYS A 256 -6.99 -18.37 9.53
CA LYS A 256 -7.96 -18.03 8.48
C LYS A 256 -8.87 -16.90 8.93
N ILE A 257 -9.02 -15.91 8.07
CA ILE A 257 -9.85 -14.73 8.30
C ILE A 257 -11.01 -14.74 7.30
N ASN A 258 -12.21 -14.49 7.78
CA ASN A 258 -13.44 -14.40 7.01
C ASN A 258 -14.03 -12.98 7.12
N LEU A 259 -14.87 -12.65 6.16
CA LEU A 259 -15.72 -11.46 6.17
C LEU A 259 -16.99 -11.74 5.37
N GLN A 260 -17.97 -10.87 5.50
CA GLN A 260 -19.19 -10.94 4.70
C GLN A 260 -19.37 -9.62 3.94
N ILE A 261 -19.77 -9.73 2.67
CA ILE A 261 -20.05 -8.60 1.80
C ILE A 261 -21.53 -8.68 1.39
N THR A 262 -22.23 -7.57 1.46
CA THR A 262 -23.60 -7.48 0.96
C THR A 262 -23.63 -7.80 -0.53
N SER A 263 -24.54 -8.68 -0.94
CA SER A 263 -24.71 -9.04 -2.35
C SER A 263 -24.87 -7.81 -3.23
N GLY A 264 -24.19 -7.80 -4.38
CA GLY A 264 -24.19 -6.68 -5.33
C GLY A 264 -23.23 -5.53 -5.00
N ASN A 265 -22.40 -5.66 -3.93
CA ASN A 265 -21.38 -4.66 -3.62
C ASN A 265 -20.03 -5.04 -4.27
N ASP A 266 -20.00 -4.99 -5.61
CA ASP A 266 -18.84 -5.40 -6.43
C ASP A 266 -17.59 -4.57 -6.14
N ALA A 267 -17.77 -3.29 -5.81
CA ALA A 267 -16.65 -2.41 -5.46
C ALA A 267 -15.92 -2.85 -4.18
N VAL A 268 -16.68 -3.30 -3.18
CA VAL A 268 -16.11 -3.84 -1.93
C VAL A 268 -15.53 -5.24 -2.18
N MET A 269 -16.16 -6.05 -3.03
CA MET A 269 -15.62 -7.36 -3.42
C MET A 269 -14.24 -7.19 -4.07
N GLY A 270 -14.12 -6.35 -5.10
CA GLY A 270 -12.83 -6.09 -5.76
C GLY A 270 -11.76 -5.50 -4.82
N PHE A 271 -12.16 -4.73 -3.81
CA PHE A 271 -11.24 -4.24 -2.79
C PHE A 271 -10.63 -5.40 -1.97
N TYR A 272 -11.43 -6.35 -1.53
CA TYR A 272 -10.92 -7.50 -0.76
C TYR A 272 -10.17 -8.51 -1.63
N GLU A 273 -10.57 -8.71 -2.88
CA GLU A 273 -9.83 -9.54 -3.84
C GLU A 273 -8.42 -9.00 -4.07
N ALA A 274 -8.27 -7.67 -4.18
CA ALA A 274 -6.95 -7.02 -4.28
C ALA A 274 -6.08 -7.21 -3.03
N LEU A 275 -6.66 -7.58 -1.88
CA LEU A 275 -5.97 -7.91 -0.63
C LEU A 275 -5.73 -9.42 -0.46
N GLY A 276 -6.11 -10.24 -1.46
CA GLY A 276 -5.90 -11.68 -1.46
C GLY A 276 -7.06 -12.50 -0.87
N TYR A 277 -8.21 -11.88 -0.59
CA TYR A 277 -9.41 -12.61 -0.21
C TYR A 277 -10.09 -13.17 -1.46
N GLY A 278 -10.73 -14.33 -1.32
CA GLY A 278 -11.50 -14.94 -2.40
C GLY A 278 -12.90 -15.32 -1.94
N ALA A 279 -13.87 -15.25 -2.85
CA ALA A 279 -15.22 -15.74 -2.60
C ALA A 279 -15.21 -17.27 -2.38
N GLU A 280 -15.86 -17.72 -1.33
CA GLU A 280 -16.01 -19.15 -1.02
C GLU A 280 -17.40 -19.65 -1.41
N PRO A 281 -17.55 -20.88 -1.91
CA PRO A 281 -18.84 -21.47 -2.25
C PRO A 281 -19.57 -21.92 -0.96
N ARG A 282 -19.95 -20.96 -0.12
CA ARG A 282 -20.63 -21.17 1.15
C ARG A 282 -21.87 -20.31 1.23
N ILE A 283 -22.94 -20.86 1.80
CA ILE A 283 -24.17 -20.12 2.08
C ILE A 283 -24.06 -19.58 3.51
N SER A 284 -24.22 -18.26 3.67
CA SER A 284 -24.34 -17.63 4.98
C SER A 284 -25.80 -17.71 5.46
N MET A 285 -26.01 -18.20 6.67
CA MET A 285 -27.34 -18.26 7.29
C MET A 285 -27.33 -17.49 8.60
N GLY A 286 -28.39 -16.74 8.89
CA GLY A 286 -28.54 -15.97 10.12
C GLY A 286 -29.93 -16.11 10.72
N LYS A 287 -30.01 -16.06 12.06
CA LYS A 287 -31.26 -16.00 12.81
C LYS A 287 -31.20 -14.82 13.79
N LYS A 288 -32.22 -13.97 13.75
CA LYS A 288 -32.42 -12.94 14.80
C LYS A 288 -32.89 -13.60 16.06
N ILE A 289 -32.21 -13.38 17.20
CA ILE A 289 -32.52 -13.99 18.49
C ILE A 289 -33.32 -13.02 19.37
N LEU A 290 -33.13 -11.70 19.20
CA LEU A 290 -33.83 -10.67 19.95
C LEU A 290 -34.53 -9.74 18.96
N GLU A 291 -35.86 -9.69 19.02
CA GLU A 291 -36.68 -8.83 18.15
C GLU A 291 -36.91 -7.43 18.72
N ASN A 292 -36.79 -7.26 20.06
CA ASN A 292 -37.10 -5.99 20.75
C ASN A 292 -35.95 -5.56 21.66
N ILE A 293 -35.12 -4.66 21.18
CA ILE A 293 -34.31 -3.81 22.07
C ILE A 293 -35.11 -2.52 22.24
N PRO A 294 -35.53 -2.16 23.48
CA PRO A 294 -36.23 -0.90 23.70
C PRO A 294 -35.37 0.27 23.22
N MET A 295 -35.95 1.15 22.40
CA MET A 295 -35.26 2.34 21.85
C MET A 295 -34.94 3.41 22.91
N ASP A 296 -35.33 3.22 24.16
CA ASP A 296 -35.22 4.20 25.25
C ASP A 296 -33.82 4.34 25.87
N LYS A 297 -32.80 3.67 25.29
CA LYS A 297 -31.39 3.75 25.78
C LYS A 297 -30.39 3.97 24.64
N ALA A 298 -30.73 4.72 23.61
CA ALA A 298 -29.79 5.10 22.56
C ALA A 298 -29.32 6.55 22.72
#